data_9df74813284ced38a54fd134a50bca5e
#
_entry.id   9df74813284ced38a54fd134a50bca5e
#
_cell.length_a   1.000
_cell.length_b   1.000
_cell.length_c   1.000
_cell.angle_alpha   90.00
_cell.angle_beta   90.00
_cell.angle_gamma   90.00
#
_symmetry.space_group_name_H-M   'P 1'
#
loop_
_entity.id
_entity.type
_entity.pdbx_description
1 polymer ?
#
loop_
_entity_poly.entity_id
_entity_poly.type
_entity_poly.pdbx_seq_one_letter_code
_entity_poly.pdbx_strand_id
1 'polypeptide(L)'
;MTMDPKQPISGVKLVRPEERIMAAAQTAGMIREEAIQTDHLWVGIARTKPGNISNWHHHGDWETVAYVIEGACRLEFGHGGREAVVGQPGDYIYIPKGEIHRESNPAEGEQALVIVRFGGGPVVINVDGPMAG
;
A
#
# COMPACT_ATOMS: atom_id res chain seq x y z
N MET A 1 16.84 14.48 -15.02
CA MET A 1 16.95 14.82 -13.58
C MET A 1 15.68 14.40 -12.86
N THR A 2 15.84 13.61 -11.83
CA THR A 2 14.70 13.11 -11.07
C THR A 2 14.26 14.17 -10.07
N MET A 3 12.97 14.49 -10.02
CA MET A 3 12.43 15.36 -8.98
C MET A 3 12.27 14.59 -7.68
N ASP A 4 12.62 15.23 -6.57
CA ASP A 4 12.30 14.68 -5.25
C ASP A 4 10.78 14.70 -5.09
N PRO A 5 10.11 13.53 -4.91
CA PRO A 5 8.66 13.50 -4.75
C PRO A 5 8.15 14.25 -3.52
N LYS A 6 9.02 14.55 -2.55
CA LYS A 6 8.65 15.32 -1.35
C LYS A 6 8.66 16.82 -1.58
N GLN A 7 9.19 17.29 -2.71
CA GLN A 7 9.14 18.70 -3.03
C GLN A 7 7.72 19.14 -3.33
N PRO A 8 7.32 20.37 -2.94
CA PRO A 8 6.01 20.88 -3.32
C PRO A 8 5.82 20.82 -4.83
N ILE A 9 4.65 20.33 -5.24
CA ILE A 9 4.32 20.21 -6.66
C ILE A 9 3.60 21.48 -7.10
N SER A 10 4.10 22.09 -8.15
CA SER A 10 3.50 23.26 -8.77
C SER A 10 3.13 22.91 -10.21
N GLY A 11 1.84 23.03 -10.52
CA GLY A 11 1.32 22.68 -11.83
C GLY A 11 1.18 21.17 -12.04
N VAL A 12 0.95 20.78 -13.27
CA VAL A 12 0.80 19.38 -13.66
C VAL A 12 2.15 18.68 -13.63
N LYS A 13 2.18 17.48 -13.08
CA LYS A 13 3.40 16.68 -13.04
C LYS A 13 3.14 15.29 -13.62
N LEU A 14 4.03 14.86 -14.51
CA LEU A 14 4.03 13.49 -15.03
C LEU A 14 5.12 12.69 -14.30
N VAL A 15 4.78 11.52 -13.81
CA VAL A 15 5.75 10.59 -13.21
C VAL A 15 5.72 9.29 -14.01
N ARG A 16 6.85 8.94 -14.61
CA ARG A 16 6.98 7.72 -15.40
C ARG A 16 7.38 6.55 -14.49
N PRO A 17 7.16 5.31 -14.92
CA PRO A 17 7.53 4.15 -14.11
C PRO A 17 8.96 4.18 -13.60
N GLU A 18 9.92 4.57 -14.45
CA GLU A 18 11.34 4.62 -14.08
C GLU A 18 11.70 5.76 -13.13
N GLU A 19 10.77 6.67 -12.90
CA GLU A 19 10.98 7.80 -12.00
C GLU A 19 10.47 7.51 -10.57
N ARG A 20 9.80 6.37 -10.38
CA ARG A 20 9.38 5.96 -9.03
C ARG A 20 10.61 5.64 -8.19
N ILE A 21 10.51 5.90 -6.89
CA ILE A 21 11.59 5.61 -5.95
C ILE A 21 11.11 4.59 -4.93
N MET A 22 12.05 3.85 -4.36
CA MET A 22 11.74 2.95 -3.25
C MET A 22 11.21 3.79 -2.10
N ALA A 23 10.03 3.45 -1.57
CA ALA A 23 9.45 4.18 -0.46
C ALA A 23 10.32 4.03 0.79
N ALA A 24 10.42 5.11 1.58
CA ALA A 24 11.18 5.07 2.82
C ALA A 24 10.54 4.13 3.85
N ALA A 25 9.21 4.11 3.91
CA ALA A 25 8.48 3.24 4.83
C ALA A 25 8.11 1.94 4.15
N GLN A 26 8.65 0.83 4.65
CA GLN A 26 8.43 -0.51 4.12
C GLN A 26 7.87 -1.43 5.20
N THR A 27 7.34 -2.56 4.77
CA THR A 27 6.88 -3.65 5.63
C THR A 27 7.50 -4.95 5.10
N ALA A 28 8.02 -5.78 5.99
CA ALA A 28 8.60 -7.05 5.57
C ALA A 28 7.55 -7.89 4.82
N GLY A 29 7.95 -8.50 3.73
CA GLY A 29 7.10 -9.35 2.90
C GLY A 29 6.47 -8.64 1.72
N MET A 30 6.58 -7.31 1.64
CA MET A 30 6.06 -6.54 0.50
C MET A 30 6.97 -5.37 0.17
N ILE A 31 6.81 -4.81 -1.02
CA ILE A 31 7.62 -3.69 -1.50
C ILE A 31 6.71 -2.56 -1.94
N ARG A 32 7.07 -1.33 -1.60
CA ARG A 32 6.36 -0.12 -2.01
C ARG A 32 7.32 0.79 -2.79
N GLU A 33 6.83 1.26 -3.94
CA GLU A 33 7.52 2.27 -4.73
C GLU A 33 6.66 3.54 -4.73
N GLU A 34 7.27 4.67 -4.44
CA GLU A 34 6.60 5.96 -4.37
C GLU A 34 6.65 6.68 -5.71
N ALA A 35 5.51 7.17 -6.18
CA ALA A 35 5.42 7.98 -7.38
C ALA A 35 5.21 9.45 -7.05
N ILE A 36 4.24 9.76 -6.19
CA ILE A 36 3.88 11.13 -5.83
C ILE A 36 3.67 11.22 -4.34
N GLN A 37 4.21 12.25 -3.74
CA GLN A 37 3.94 12.57 -2.34
C GLN A 37 3.77 14.08 -2.20
N THR A 38 2.68 14.49 -1.56
CA THR A 38 2.44 15.87 -1.12
C THR A 38 2.21 15.83 0.39
N ASP A 39 1.83 16.96 0.98
CA ASP A 39 1.55 16.99 2.42
C ASP A 39 0.43 16.05 2.83
N HIS A 40 -0.54 15.80 1.94
CA HIS A 40 -1.75 15.05 2.25
C HIS A 40 -2.03 13.89 1.30
N LEU A 41 -1.15 13.64 0.33
CA LEU A 41 -1.37 12.62 -0.70
C LEU A 41 -0.12 11.77 -0.86
N TRP A 42 -0.31 10.46 -0.89
CA TRP A 42 0.74 9.51 -1.24
C TRP A 42 0.21 8.57 -2.31
N VAL A 43 0.94 8.45 -3.42
CA VAL A 43 0.55 7.56 -4.52
C VAL A 43 1.76 6.73 -4.93
N GLY A 44 1.53 5.44 -5.11
CA GLY A 44 2.61 4.55 -5.53
C GLY A 44 2.11 3.19 -5.94
N ILE A 45 3.05 2.26 -6.00
CA ILE A 45 2.80 0.86 -6.34
C ILE A 45 3.23 -0.01 -5.16
N ALA A 46 2.41 -0.99 -4.83
CA ALA A 46 2.77 -2.02 -3.85
C ALA A 46 2.75 -3.39 -4.52
N ARG A 47 3.69 -4.23 -4.12
CA ARG A 47 3.82 -5.60 -4.65
C ARG A 47 4.13 -6.57 -3.53
N THR A 48 3.53 -7.76 -3.61
CA THR A 48 3.86 -8.90 -2.76
C THR A 48 4.17 -10.07 -3.69
N LYS A 49 5.30 -10.72 -3.48
CA LYS A 49 5.69 -11.85 -4.31
C LYS A 49 4.75 -13.04 -4.10
N PRO A 50 4.59 -13.92 -5.12
CA PRO A 50 3.78 -15.11 -4.96
C PRO A 50 4.19 -15.90 -3.70
N GLY A 51 3.19 -16.29 -2.92
CA GLY A 51 3.42 -17.07 -1.70
C GLY A 51 3.88 -16.28 -0.49
N ASN A 52 4.19 -14.99 -0.65
CA ASN A 52 4.61 -14.15 0.47
C ASN A 52 3.41 -13.56 1.19
N ILE A 53 3.62 -13.26 2.47
CA ILE A 53 2.66 -12.58 3.34
C ILE A 53 3.41 -11.44 4.02
N SER A 54 2.86 -10.25 4.00
CA SER A 54 3.46 -9.12 4.69
C SER A 54 3.30 -9.25 6.21
N ASN A 55 4.12 -8.54 6.96
CA ASN A 55 3.88 -8.36 8.37
C ASN A 55 2.65 -7.46 8.58
N TRP A 56 2.11 -7.50 9.80
CA TRP A 56 0.98 -6.66 10.18
C TRP A 56 1.37 -5.20 10.23
N HIS A 57 0.51 -4.33 9.74
CA HIS A 57 0.74 -2.89 9.73
C HIS A 57 -0.57 -2.13 9.61
N HIS A 58 -0.51 -0.81 9.80
CA HIS A 58 -1.59 0.09 9.49
C HIS A 58 -1.02 1.40 8.95
N HIS A 59 -1.88 2.29 8.53
CA HIS A 59 -1.47 3.53 7.87
C HIS A 59 -1.83 4.79 8.68
N GLY A 60 -2.00 4.63 10.01
CA GLY A 60 -2.25 5.76 10.90
C GLY A 60 -3.48 6.56 10.48
N ASP A 61 -3.30 7.85 10.29
CA ASP A 61 -4.39 8.77 9.92
C ASP A 61 -4.64 8.84 8.41
N TRP A 62 -4.09 7.92 7.64
CA TRP A 62 -4.30 7.86 6.19
C TRP A 62 -5.45 6.93 5.84
N GLU A 63 -6.33 7.41 4.94
CA GLU A 63 -7.24 6.52 4.22
C GLU A 63 -6.51 5.97 3.01
N THR A 64 -6.72 4.70 2.70
CA THR A 64 -6.03 4.02 1.62
C THR A 64 -7.02 3.37 0.67
N VAL A 65 -6.77 3.54 -0.63
CA VAL A 65 -7.45 2.76 -1.66
C VAL A 65 -6.38 2.02 -2.43
N ALA A 66 -6.58 0.72 -2.59
CA ALA A 66 -5.74 -0.12 -3.43
C ALA A 66 -6.54 -0.53 -4.65
N TYR A 67 -5.97 -0.34 -5.83
CA TYR A 67 -6.55 -0.80 -7.09
C TYR A 67 -5.67 -1.92 -7.64
N VAL A 68 -6.26 -3.11 -7.82
CA VAL A 68 -5.50 -4.27 -8.30
C VAL A 68 -5.31 -4.17 -9.81
N ILE A 69 -4.05 -4.07 -10.24
CA ILE A 69 -3.71 -4.03 -11.66
C ILE A 69 -3.45 -5.45 -12.18
N GLU A 70 -2.72 -6.23 -11.40
CA GLU A 70 -2.21 -7.53 -11.81
C GLU A 70 -2.19 -8.48 -10.63
N GLY A 71 -2.48 -9.74 -10.87
CA GLY A 71 -2.45 -10.77 -9.84
C GLY A 71 -3.66 -10.71 -8.92
N ALA A 72 -3.48 -11.05 -7.67
CA ALA A 72 -4.52 -11.00 -6.66
C ALA A 72 -3.94 -10.51 -5.35
N CYS A 73 -4.78 -9.88 -4.53
CA CYS A 73 -4.39 -9.40 -3.21
C CYS A 73 -5.38 -9.94 -2.18
N ARG A 74 -4.87 -10.75 -1.25
CA ARG A 74 -5.64 -11.15 -0.08
C ARG A 74 -5.26 -10.22 1.07
N LEU A 75 -6.23 -9.61 1.68
CA LEU A 75 -6.03 -8.69 2.80
C LEU A 75 -6.78 -9.23 4.01
N GLU A 76 -6.05 -9.49 5.08
CA GLU A 76 -6.60 -9.97 6.33
C GLU A 76 -6.67 -8.82 7.33
N PHE A 77 -7.75 -8.74 8.09
CA PHE A 77 -8.01 -7.64 9.01
C PHE A 77 -9.01 -8.06 10.09
N GLY A 78 -9.41 -7.10 10.91
CA GLY A 78 -10.40 -7.33 11.96
C GLY A 78 -9.80 -7.96 13.21
N HIS A 79 -10.65 -8.27 14.17
CA HIS A 79 -10.22 -8.86 15.44
C HIS A 79 -9.57 -10.22 15.20
N GLY A 80 -8.34 -10.35 15.70
CA GLY A 80 -7.57 -11.57 15.51
C GLY A 80 -7.22 -11.88 14.07
N GLY A 81 -7.42 -10.93 13.15
CA GLY A 81 -7.17 -11.14 11.72
C GLY A 81 -8.12 -12.15 11.08
N ARG A 82 -9.34 -12.27 11.58
CA ARG A 82 -10.28 -13.32 11.16
C ARG A 82 -11.07 -12.97 9.91
N GLU A 83 -11.05 -11.72 9.50
CA GLU A 83 -11.75 -11.28 8.30
C GLU A 83 -10.76 -11.20 7.15
N ALA A 84 -11.23 -11.43 5.94
CA ALA A 84 -10.39 -11.33 4.76
C ALA A 84 -11.21 -10.95 3.54
N VAL A 85 -10.56 -10.23 2.63
CA VAL A 85 -11.08 -10.00 1.28
C VAL A 85 -9.99 -10.38 0.29
N VAL A 86 -10.41 -10.75 -0.92
CA VAL A 86 -9.49 -11.04 -2.02
C VAL A 86 -9.89 -10.17 -3.20
N GLY A 87 -8.97 -9.28 -3.60
CA GLY A 87 -9.15 -8.44 -4.77
C GLY A 87 -8.54 -9.08 -6.01
N GLN A 88 -9.24 -8.97 -7.13
CA GLN A 88 -8.81 -9.42 -8.46
C GLN A 88 -8.54 -8.18 -9.32
N PRO A 89 -7.88 -8.33 -10.48
CA PRO A 89 -7.63 -7.17 -11.35
C PRO A 89 -8.92 -6.42 -11.66
N GLY A 90 -8.87 -5.10 -11.45
CA GLY A 90 -10.03 -4.22 -11.59
C GLY A 90 -10.77 -3.91 -10.31
N ASP A 91 -10.47 -4.63 -9.23
CA ASP A 91 -11.12 -4.39 -7.93
C ASP A 91 -10.45 -3.27 -7.17
N TYR A 92 -11.25 -2.55 -6.39
CA TYR A 92 -10.79 -1.55 -5.42
C TYR A 92 -10.95 -2.10 -4.01
N ILE A 93 -9.92 -1.90 -3.19
CA ILE A 93 -9.97 -2.26 -1.77
C ILE A 93 -9.81 -0.96 -0.96
N TYR A 94 -10.76 -0.69 -0.08
CA TYR A 94 -10.66 0.46 0.81
C TYR A 94 -10.18 0.02 2.18
N ILE A 95 -9.16 0.72 2.70
CA ILE A 95 -8.59 0.45 4.01
C ILE A 95 -8.77 1.72 4.87
N PRO A 96 -9.62 1.66 5.90
CA PRO A 96 -9.86 2.83 6.74
C PRO A 96 -8.64 3.19 7.60
N LYS A 97 -8.68 4.38 8.18
CA LYS A 97 -7.62 4.85 9.08
C LYS A 97 -7.42 3.87 10.22
N GLY A 98 -6.17 3.58 10.53
CA GLY A 98 -5.80 2.76 11.67
C GLY A 98 -6.12 1.27 11.57
N GLU A 99 -6.68 0.81 10.46
CA GLU A 99 -7.03 -0.61 10.30
C GLU A 99 -5.78 -1.46 10.20
N ILE A 100 -5.52 -2.28 11.21
CA ILE A 100 -4.39 -3.20 11.20
C ILE A 100 -4.71 -4.34 10.26
N HIS A 101 -3.81 -4.59 9.31
CA HIS A 101 -4.01 -5.59 8.28
C HIS A 101 -2.67 -6.17 7.83
N ARG A 102 -2.74 -7.24 7.08
CA ARG A 102 -1.60 -7.78 6.34
C ARG A 102 -2.06 -8.23 4.97
N GLU A 103 -1.14 -8.24 4.03
CA GLU A 103 -1.41 -8.54 2.64
C GLU A 103 -0.63 -9.75 2.19
N SER A 104 -1.23 -10.51 1.28
CA SER A 104 -0.55 -11.64 0.66
C SER A 104 -0.90 -11.71 -0.82
N ASN A 105 -0.07 -12.43 -1.55
CA ASN A 105 -0.32 -12.73 -2.95
C ASN A 105 -0.72 -14.21 -3.06
N PRO A 106 -2.02 -14.51 -3.17
CA PRO A 106 -2.47 -15.91 -3.25
C PRO A 106 -2.35 -16.50 -4.66
N ALA A 107 -1.96 -15.69 -5.66
CA ALA A 107 -1.80 -16.14 -7.02
C ALA A 107 -0.38 -16.68 -7.24
N GLU A 108 -0.17 -17.36 -8.37
CA GLU A 108 1.15 -17.87 -8.74
C GLU A 108 1.99 -16.82 -9.46
N GLY A 109 1.37 -15.78 -10.02
CA GLY A 109 2.05 -14.75 -10.78
C GLY A 109 2.34 -13.50 -9.96
N GLU A 110 2.89 -12.51 -10.64
CA GLU A 110 3.23 -11.22 -10.05
C GLU A 110 1.97 -10.47 -9.59
N GLN A 111 2.13 -9.63 -8.60
CA GLN A 111 1.08 -8.75 -8.11
C GLN A 111 1.51 -7.30 -8.32
N ALA A 112 0.55 -6.46 -8.68
CA ALA A 112 0.75 -5.02 -8.71
C ALA A 112 -0.52 -4.32 -8.27
N LEU A 113 -0.38 -3.43 -7.28
CA LEU A 113 -1.47 -2.62 -6.75
C LEU A 113 -1.10 -1.15 -6.92
N VAL A 114 -2.02 -0.35 -7.45
CA VAL A 114 -1.92 1.11 -7.34
C VAL A 114 -2.44 1.47 -5.95
N ILE A 115 -1.64 2.21 -5.19
CA ILE A 115 -2.00 2.66 -3.85
C ILE A 115 -2.20 4.16 -3.88
N VAL A 116 -3.35 4.61 -3.37
CA VAL A 116 -3.64 6.03 -3.19
C VAL A 116 -3.99 6.23 -1.73
N ARG A 117 -3.26 7.14 -1.06
CA ARG A 117 -3.50 7.46 0.34
C ARG A 117 -3.72 8.95 0.49
N PHE A 118 -4.70 9.30 1.30
CA PHE A 118 -5.00 10.68 1.65
C PHE A 118 -5.04 10.81 3.17
N GLY A 119 -4.28 11.78 3.70
CA GLY A 119 -4.20 11.96 5.14
C GLY A 119 -2.97 12.72 5.57
N GLY A 120 -2.36 12.29 6.66
CA GLY A 120 -1.16 12.91 7.20
C GLY A 120 -0.48 12.04 8.24
N GLY A 121 0.74 12.42 8.61
CA GLY A 121 1.55 11.69 9.57
C GLY A 121 2.28 10.49 8.96
N PRO A 122 2.73 9.54 9.79
CA PRO A 122 3.44 8.37 9.30
C PRO A 122 2.57 7.55 8.35
N VAL A 123 3.12 7.21 7.19
CA VAL A 123 2.39 6.49 6.13
C VAL A 123 2.23 5.01 6.45
N VAL A 124 3.20 4.43 7.14
CA VAL A 124 3.19 3.01 7.52
C VAL A 124 3.65 2.87 8.96
N ILE A 125 2.87 2.13 9.73
CA ILE A 125 3.21 1.78 11.12
C ILE A 125 3.15 0.26 11.21
N ASN A 126 4.32 -0.36 11.40
CA ASN A 126 4.42 -1.80 11.52
C ASN A 126 4.10 -2.21 12.97
N VAL A 127 3.34 -3.28 13.15
CA VAL A 127 2.90 -3.75 14.46
C VAL A 127 3.07 -5.26 14.57
N ASP A 128 2.97 -5.80 15.77
CA ASP A 128 3.21 -7.24 16.01
C ASP A 128 2.04 -8.11 15.56
N GLY A 129 0.86 -7.54 15.45
CA GLY A 129 -0.30 -8.31 15.01
C GLY A 129 -1.59 -7.53 15.16
N PRO A 130 -2.71 -8.14 14.77
CA PRO A 130 -4.01 -7.50 14.91
C PRO A 130 -4.43 -7.47 16.40
N MET A 131 -5.41 -6.61 16.70
CA MET A 131 -5.99 -6.61 18.03
C MET A 131 -6.60 -7.98 18.31
N ALA A 132 -6.36 -8.49 19.53
CA ALA A 132 -6.97 -9.73 19.98
C ALA A 132 -8.48 -9.54 20.05
N GLY A 133 -9.20 -10.51 19.50
CA GLY A 133 -10.66 -10.50 19.51
C GLY A 133 -11.25 -10.98 20.80
#